data_870af656f0d6d9f3916eb091ad01fe8e
#
_entry.id   870af656f0d6d9f3916eb091ad01fe8e
#
_cell.length_a   1.000
_cell.length_b   1.000
_cell.length_c   1.000
_cell.angle_alpha   90.00
_cell.angle_beta   90.00
_cell.angle_gamma   90.00
#
_symmetry.space_group_name_H-M   'P 1'
#
loop_
_entity.id
_entity.type
_entity.pdbx_description
1 polymer ?
#
loop_
_entity_poly.entity_id
_entity_poly.type
_entity_poly.pdbx_seq_one_letter_code
_entity_poly.pdbx_strand_id
1 'polypeptide(L)'
;MTMKTTDRLIKAFEKFNEDLKEFGEQTGEIFVTLYEDANTTRKVANFKLYKNGKLTWIEMEDTWKNGQRVHESRHEEYLHTDDDDIQDTLKFWRANLRRAKRYWAMNAETLDKIQDGEIEDTEE
;
A
#
# COMPACT_ATOMS: atom_id res chain seq x y z
N MET A 1 -23.96 2.96 22.18
CA MET A 1 -23.81 1.55 21.77
C MET A 1 -22.51 1.38 21.01
N THR A 2 -21.68 0.49 21.47
CA THR A 2 -20.44 0.18 20.77
C THR A 2 -20.73 -0.69 19.55
N MET A 3 -20.24 -0.26 18.40
CA MET A 3 -20.30 -1.05 17.19
C MET A 3 -19.49 -2.34 17.35
N LYS A 4 -20.03 -3.46 16.87
CA LYS A 4 -19.30 -4.70 16.75
C LYS A 4 -18.91 -4.91 15.30
N THR A 5 -17.62 -4.87 15.02
CA THR A 5 -17.10 -5.23 13.73
C THR A 5 -17.23 -6.74 13.51
N THR A 6 -17.71 -7.13 12.34
CA THR A 6 -17.88 -8.56 12.04
C THR A 6 -16.52 -9.27 11.89
N ASP A 7 -16.46 -10.52 12.32
CA ASP A 7 -15.25 -11.34 12.17
C ASP A 7 -14.85 -11.49 10.70
N ARG A 8 -15.82 -11.45 9.78
CA ARG A 8 -15.56 -11.50 8.34
C ARG A 8 -14.68 -10.35 7.88
N LEU A 9 -14.95 -9.13 8.36
CA LEU A 9 -14.17 -7.94 8.00
C LEU A 9 -12.77 -7.98 8.62
N ILE A 10 -12.66 -8.47 9.85
CA ILE A 10 -11.36 -8.66 10.50
C ILE A 10 -10.50 -9.63 9.69
N LYS A 11 -11.06 -10.76 9.28
CA LYS A 11 -10.37 -11.74 8.43
C LYS A 11 -10.01 -11.16 7.06
N ALA A 12 -10.87 -10.32 6.50
CA ALA A 12 -10.59 -9.67 5.22
C ALA A 12 -9.37 -8.74 5.31
N PHE A 13 -9.20 -8.01 6.39
CA PHE A 13 -8.00 -7.20 6.61
C PHE A 13 -6.76 -8.05 6.89
N GLU A 14 -6.90 -9.18 7.60
CA GLU A 14 -5.79 -10.13 7.78
C GLU A 14 -5.31 -10.66 6.42
N LYS A 15 -6.25 -11.01 5.54
CA LYS A 15 -5.94 -11.46 4.17
C LYS A 15 -5.28 -10.34 3.36
N PHE A 16 -5.75 -9.11 3.51
CA PHE A 16 -5.14 -7.95 2.85
C PHE A 16 -3.68 -7.76 3.31
N ASN A 17 -3.39 -7.90 4.60
CA ASN A 17 -2.03 -7.85 5.11
C ASN A 17 -1.14 -8.94 4.52
N GLU A 18 -1.65 -10.16 4.37
CA GLU A 18 -0.91 -11.25 3.72
C GLU A 18 -0.58 -10.90 2.27
N ASP A 19 -1.54 -10.31 1.54
CA ASP A 19 -1.35 -9.87 0.16
C ASP A 19 -0.29 -8.76 0.08
N LEU A 20 -0.31 -7.80 1.00
CA LEU A 20 0.70 -6.74 1.10
C LEU A 20 2.09 -7.33 1.35
N LYS A 21 2.19 -8.26 2.29
CA LYS A 21 3.44 -8.89 2.66
C LYS A 21 4.02 -9.67 1.48
N GLU A 22 3.20 -10.44 0.78
CA GLU A 22 3.60 -11.19 -0.39
C GLU A 22 4.12 -10.27 -1.49
N PHE A 23 3.42 -9.18 -1.77
CA PHE A 23 3.87 -8.20 -2.75
C PHE A 23 5.18 -7.53 -2.32
N GLY A 24 5.33 -7.21 -1.05
CA GLY A 24 6.58 -6.66 -0.49
C GLY A 24 7.76 -7.62 -0.66
N GLU A 25 7.55 -8.92 -0.46
CA GLU A 25 8.57 -9.95 -0.68
C GLU A 25 8.96 -10.04 -2.17
N GLN A 26 7.99 -9.95 -3.08
CA GLN A 26 8.24 -9.97 -4.53
C GLN A 26 9.03 -8.74 -5.00
N THR A 27 8.77 -7.58 -4.42
CA THR A 27 9.44 -6.33 -4.79
C THR A 27 10.73 -6.09 -4.02
N GLY A 28 11.01 -6.88 -2.99
CA GLY A 28 12.16 -6.69 -2.12
C GLY A 28 12.01 -5.56 -1.11
N GLU A 29 10.80 -5.06 -0.90
CA GLU A 29 10.52 -3.98 0.05
C GLU A 29 9.80 -4.49 1.29
N ILE A 30 10.10 -3.89 2.45
CA ILE A 30 9.42 -4.21 3.71
C ILE A 30 8.00 -3.64 3.69
N PHE A 31 7.86 -2.42 3.16
CA PHE A 31 6.57 -1.74 3.02
C PHE A 31 6.22 -1.65 1.53
N VAL A 32 4.94 -1.78 1.24
CA VAL A 32 4.45 -1.70 -0.14
C VAL A 32 4.09 -0.26 -0.48
N THR A 33 4.61 0.24 -1.59
CA THR A 33 4.22 1.54 -2.14
C THR A 33 2.85 1.41 -2.79
N LEU A 34 1.83 2.03 -2.20
CA LEU A 34 0.48 2.01 -2.74
C LEU A 34 0.09 3.30 -3.46
N TYR A 35 0.81 4.36 -3.17
CA TYR A 35 0.54 5.66 -3.76
C TYR A 35 1.85 6.37 -4.05
N GLU A 36 1.95 6.95 -5.22
CA GLU A 36 3.15 7.67 -5.65
C GLU A 36 2.74 8.84 -6.54
N ASP A 37 3.28 10.01 -6.26
CA ASP A 37 3.20 11.17 -7.15
C ASP A 37 4.62 11.64 -7.52
N ALA A 38 4.72 12.75 -8.23
CA ALA A 38 5.99 13.24 -8.76
C ALA A 38 7.07 13.47 -7.67
N ASN A 39 6.66 13.77 -6.45
CA ASN A 39 7.58 14.16 -5.36
C ASN A 39 7.45 13.32 -4.10
N THR A 40 6.42 12.50 -3.99
CA THR A 40 6.10 11.79 -2.76
C THR A 40 5.84 10.33 -3.03
N THR A 41 6.50 9.47 -2.26
CA THR A 41 6.24 8.03 -2.24
C THR A 41 5.66 7.66 -0.89
N ARG A 42 4.52 6.99 -0.88
CA ARG A 42 3.84 6.57 0.33
C ARG A 42 3.78 5.04 0.40
N LYS A 43 4.20 4.50 1.52
CA LYS A 43 4.24 3.06 1.77
C LYS A 43 3.42 2.75 3.01
N VAL A 44 2.65 1.69 2.97
CA VAL A 44 1.80 1.28 4.09
C VAL A 44 2.01 -0.20 4.40
N ALA A 45 1.81 -0.56 5.67
CA ALA A 45 1.93 -1.94 6.13
C ALA A 45 1.23 -2.15 7.47
N ASN A 46 1.07 -3.41 7.84
CA ASN A 46 0.62 -3.81 9.18
C ASN A 46 -0.77 -3.29 9.55
N PHE A 47 -1.73 -3.44 8.65
CA PHE A 47 -3.12 -3.13 8.96
C PHE A 47 -3.66 -4.09 10.00
N LYS A 48 -4.34 -3.54 11.00
CA LYS A 48 -5.03 -4.35 12.00
C LYS A 48 -6.39 -3.73 12.29
N LEU A 49 -7.43 -4.55 12.11
CA LEU A 49 -8.80 -4.17 12.42
C LEU A 49 -9.24 -4.82 13.73
N TYR A 50 -9.75 -4.00 14.63
CA TYR A 50 -10.24 -4.42 15.95
C TYR A 50 -11.75 -4.55 15.93
N LYS A 51 -12.29 -5.29 16.91
CA LYS A 51 -13.74 -5.52 17.04
C LYS A 51 -14.57 -4.26 17.25
N ASN A 52 -13.95 -3.20 17.77
CA ASN A 52 -14.63 -1.93 18.01
C ASN A 52 -14.64 -1.01 16.78
N GLY A 53 -14.15 -1.47 15.62
CA GLY A 53 -14.08 -0.68 14.40
C GLY A 53 -12.81 0.14 14.25
N LYS A 54 -11.87 0.04 15.19
CA LYS A 54 -10.59 0.72 15.10
C LYS A 54 -9.69 0.00 14.09
N LEU A 55 -9.11 0.77 13.17
CA LEU A 55 -8.14 0.30 12.20
C LEU A 55 -6.81 1.01 12.42
N THR A 56 -5.72 0.26 12.52
CA THR A 56 -4.37 0.82 12.66
C THR A 56 -3.47 0.34 11.53
N TRP A 57 -2.48 1.16 11.17
CA TRP A 57 -1.46 0.78 10.19
C TRP A 57 -0.22 1.66 10.36
N ILE A 58 0.88 1.24 9.72
CA ILE A 58 2.10 2.04 9.66
C ILE A 58 2.17 2.68 8.29
N GLU A 59 2.46 3.97 8.26
CA GLU A 59 2.63 4.73 7.03
C GLU A 59 4.00 5.38 7.03
N MET A 60 4.72 5.23 5.91
CA MET A 60 6.00 5.88 5.67
C MET A 60 5.88 6.75 4.44
N GLU A 61 6.36 7.96 4.52
CA GLU A 61 6.31 8.92 3.43
C GLU A 61 7.71 9.46 3.16
N ASP A 62 8.13 9.37 1.91
CA ASP A 62 9.37 9.96 1.42
C ASP A 62 9.02 11.09 0.45
N THR A 63 9.48 12.29 0.72
CA THR A 63 9.21 13.47 -0.10
C THR A 63 10.52 14.12 -0.51
N TRP A 64 10.65 14.48 -1.78
CA TRP A 64 11.79 15.24 -2.30
C TRP A 64 11.48 16.72 -2.25
N LYS A 65 12.29 17.47 -1.47
CA LYS A 65 12.18 18.93 -1.35
C LYS A 65 13.57 19.55 -1.58
N ASN A 66 13.67 20.43 -2.57
CA ASN A 66 14.92 21.13 -2.88
C ASN A 66 16.11 20.18 -3.11
N GLY A 67 15.84 19.04 -3.78
CA GLY A 67 16.85 18.03 -4.03
C GLY A 67 17.21 17.15 -2.83
N GLN A 68 16.54 17.35 -1.69
CA GLN A 68 16.75 16.54 -0.49
C GLN A 68 15.55 15.64 -0.20
N ARG A 69 15.85 14.42 0.24
CA ARG A 69 14.84 13.46 0.66
C ARG A 69 14.46 13.69 2.12
N VAL A 70 13.18 13.91 2.35
CA VAL A 70 12.60 14.00 3.69
C VAL A 70 11.81 12.73 3.95
N HIS A 71 12.17 12.00 5.00
CA HIS A 71 11.54 10.75 5.39
C HIS A 71 10.73 10.95 6.66
N GLU A 72 9.46 10.54 6.62
CA GLU A 72 8.59 10.53 7.79
C GLU A 72 7.99 9.14 7.96
N SER A 73 7.90 8.69 9.20
CA SER A 73 7.24 7.45 9.57
C SER A 73 6.23 7.76 10.67
N ARG A 74 5.01 7.27 10.53
CA ARG A 74 3.97 7.50 11.53
C ARG A 74 3.05 6.30 11.67
N HIS A 75 2.50 6.19 12.85
CA HIS A 75 1.50 5.20 13.18
C HIS A 75 0.13 5.85 13.01
N GLU A 76 -0.67 5.31 12.09
CA GLU A 76 -1.99 5.84 11.78
C GLU A 76 -3.07 5.05 12.50
N GLU A 77 -4.15 5.74 12.84
CA GLU A 77 -5.28 5.17 13.55
C GLU A 77 -6.57 5.82 13.06
N TYR A 78 -7.57 5.01 12.80
CA TYR A 78 -8.89 5.49 12.41
C TYR A 78 -9.98 4.64 13.06
N LEU A 79 -11.01 5.29 13.59
CA LEU A 79 -12.16 4.60 14.17
C LEU A 79 -13.34 4.69 13.21
N HIS A 80 -13.78 3.55 12.70
CA HIS A 80 -14.95 3.46 11.84
C HIS A 80 -16.23 3.43 12.66
N THR A 81 -17.30 4.01 12.08
CA THR A 81 -18.60 4.10 12.74
C THR A 81 -19.52 2.92 12.42
N ASP A 82 -19.29 2.25 11.29
CA ASP A 82 -20.08 1.08 10.88
C ASP A 82 -19.30 0.16 9.93
N ASP A 83 -19.87 -1.02 9.67
CA ASP A 83 -19.24 -2.01 8.81
C ASP A 83 -19.16 -1.58 7.33
N ASP A 84 -20.08 -0.73 6.87
CA ASP A 84 -20.06 -0.20 5.50
C ASP A 84 -18.85 0.71 5.30
N ASP A 85 -18.52 1.54 6.27
CA ASP A 85 -17.31 2.37 6.25
C ASP A 85 -16.05 1.51 6.18
N ILE A 86 -16.02 0.43 6.94
CA ILE A 86 -14.89 -0.50 6.95
C ILE A 86 -14.73 -1.17 5.58
N GLN A 87 -15.84 -1.60 4.97
CA GLN A 87 -15.82 -2.19 3.63
C GLN A 87 -15.32 -1.21 2.58
N ASP A 88 -15.75 0.05 2.64
CA ASP A 88 -15.31 1.09 1.72
C ASP A 88 -13.81 1.36 1.86
N THR A 89 -13.31 1.40 3.09
CA THR A 89 -11.89 1.55 3.38
C THR A 89 -11.09 0.37 2.82
N LEU A 90 -11.57 -0.85 3.00
CA LEU A 90 -10.92 -2.04 2.46
C LEU A 90 -10.89 -2.02 0.92
N LYS A 91 -11.97 -1.60 0.28
CA LYS A 91 -12.02 -1.43 -1.19
C LYS A 91 -10.99 -0.42 -1.66
N PHE A 92 -10.86 0.69 -0.96
CA PHE A 92 -9.87 1.73 -1.25
C PHE A 92 -8.45 1.17 -1.22
N TRP A 93 -8.07 0.49 -0.16
CA TRP A 93 -6.73 -0.07 -0.02
C TRP A 93 -6.46 -1.19 -1.02
N ARG A 94 -7.45 -2.05 -1.29
CA ARG A 94 -7.33 -3.11 -2.31
C ARG A 94 -7.13 -2.52 -3.71
N ALA A 95 -7.84 -1.44 -4.04
CA ALA A 95 -7.68 -0.76 -5.31
C ALA A 95 -6.27 -0.18 -5.46
N ASN A 96 -5.73 0.40 -4.39
CA ASN A 96 -4.36 0.91 -4.39
C ASN A 96 -3.33 -0.21 -4.57
N LEU A 97 -3.53 -1.35 -3.91
CA LEU A 97 -2.64 -2.50 -4.07
C LEU A 97 -2.68 -3.04 -5.50
N ARG A 98 -3.85 -3.15 -6.11
CA ARG A 98 -3.97 -3.57 -7.52
C ARG A 98 -3.24 -2.61 -8.45
N ARG A 99 -3.32 -1.30 -8.19
CA ARG A 99 -2.61 -0.29 -8.96
C ARG A 99 -1.09 -0.45 -8.81
N ALA A 100 -0.61 -0.67 -7.59
CA ALA A 100 0.80 -0.89 -7.33
C ALA A 100 1.31 -2.14 -8.05
N LYS A 101 0.55 -3.23 -8.03
CA LYS A 101 0.90 -4.46 -8.74
C LYS A 101 1.00 -4.25 -10.25
N ARG A 102 0.07 -3.50 -10.84
CA ARG A 102 0.12 -3.18 -12.27
C ARG A 102 1.32 -2.32 -12.61
N TYR A 103 1.59 -1.32 -11.81
CA TYR A 103 2.74 -0.45 -11.99
C TYR A 103 4.05 -1.25 -11.93
N TRP A 104 4.19 -2.11 -10.96
CA TRP A 104 5.35 -2.98 -10.82
C TRP A 104 5.51 -3.91 -12.02
N ALA A 105 4.43 -4.54 -12.47
CA ALA A 105 4.46 -5.44 -13.62
C ALA A 105 4.89 -4.72 -14.90
N MET A 106 4.41 -3.50 -15.13
CA MET A 106 4.80 -2.69 -16.27
C MET A 106 6.29 -2.34 -16.25
N ASN A 107 6.82 -1.96 -15.09
CA ASN A 107 8.24 -1.64 -14.94
C ASN A 107 9.13 -2.86 -15.11
N ALA A 108 8.73 -4.01 -14.56
CA ALA A 108 9.46 -5.26 -14.71
C ALA A 108 9.51 -5.69 -16.19
N GLU A 109 8.39 -5.59 -16.90
CA GLU A 109 8.33 -5.89 -18.33
C GLU A 109 9.23 -4.97 -19.15
N THR A 110 9.23 -3.67 -18.84
CA THR A 110 10.10 -2.69 -19.51
C THR A 110 11.57 -3.01 -19.27
N LEU A 111 11.94 -3.35 -18.05
CA LEU A 111 13.32 -3.74 -17.72
C LEU A 111 13.76 -4.98 -18.48
N ASP A 112 12.91 -5.99 -18.57
CA ASP A 112 13.18 -7.21 -19.33
C ASP A 112 13.42 -6.90 -20.81
N LYS A 113 12.61 -6.02 -21.40
CA LYS A 113 12.77 -5.60 -22.80
C LYS A 113 14.07 -4.83 -23.02
N ILE A 114 14.47 -3.98 -22.08
CA ILE A 114 15.76 -3.27 -22.16
C ILE A 114 16.92 -4.27 -22.11
N GLN A 115 16.86 -5.25 -21.21
CA GLN A 115 17.89 -6.29 -21.09
C GLN A 115 17.99 -7.17 -22.34
N ASP A 116 16.86 -7.45 -22.98
CA ASP A 116 16.81 -8.23 -24.22
C ASP A 116 17.18 -7.41 -25.47
N GLY A 117 17.41 -6.12 -25.31
CA GLY A 117 17.76 -5.23 -26.43
C GLY A 117 16.59 -4.80 -27.31
N GLU A 118 15.36 -5.08 -26.90
CA GLU A 118 14.16 -4.70 -27.66
C GLU A 118 13.83 -3.21 -27.56
N ILE A 119 14.27 -2.56 -26.48
CA ILE A 119 14.07 -1.13 -26.23
C ILE A 119 15.41 -0.53 -25.84
N GLU A 120 15.78 0.59 -26.45
CA GLU A 120 16.96 1.34 -26.03
C GLU A 120 16.71 2.03 -24.69
N ASP A 121 17.67 1.89 -23.78
CA ASP A 121 17.66 2.60 -22.52
C ASP A 121 18.10 4.04 -22.79
N THR A 122 17.15 4.91 -23.09
CA THR A 122 17.43 6.33 -23.28
C THR A 122 17.28 7.05 -21.95
N GLU A 123 18.41 7.42 -21.38
CA GLU A 123 18.42 8.36 -20.27
C GLU A 123 18.08 9.76 -20.79
N GLU A 124 17.01 10.28 -20.31
CA GLU A 124 16.70 11.70 -20.48
C GLU A 124 16.81 12.40 -19.13
#